data_c4e2074e01033c9b070f7d431ec444b4
#
_entry.id   c4e2074e01033c9b070f7d431ec444b4
#
_cell.length_a   1.000
_cell.length_b   1.000
_cell.length_c   1.000
_cell.angle_alpha   90.00
_cell.angle_beta   90.00
_cell.angle_gamma   90.00
#
_symmetry.space_group_name_H-M   'P 1'
#
loop_
_entity.id
_entity.type
_entity.pdbx_description
1 polymer ?
#
loop_
_entity_poly.entity_id
_entity_poly.type
_entity_poly.pdbx_seq_one_letter_code
_entity_poly.pdbx_strand_id
1 'polypeptide(L)'
;MKNLIGPSPRLPSSDAPPGFHLLAKPTGSTCNIDCTYCFFLSKEALYPNDKHRMSDATLEAYIRQLLESHRTPQVTVAWQGGEPTLMRVDFFKRAVELIEKYRRPGQKVEHTLQTNGLLIDDDWCAFFKEHNFLVGLSVDGPRELHDTYRVDRRGQGTFDLVMRGWALLRRHGVEFNILCTVNAANEKYGRIVYRFFRDELGAKWVQFIPIVERATVETLELANEGWGQEVGQKRPFYTQTGNLVTKRSVGSEQYGRFLVDVFEEWVRHDIGQVYVQLFDVTLEAYFGRHLLCIHAPTCGYGPALESNGDLYACDHFVEPRFLLGNIHRTHLQDLMASPEQRGFGQNKRDTLTTQCQQCAVRPLCNGGCPKDRFVLSRDGDPGQNYLCSGLELFFTHTRPAMRRMVQLLQQGGPPSDVMALIKAEDGKRGPYKPCPCGSGRKFRFCHGDRAPASPFSGPQAWTNTTQDGGAMSRQTGLPTDGRLGAPAGDKARHLGDNADFFN
;
A
#
# COMPACT_ATOMS: atom_id res chain seq x y z
N MET A 1 3.30 51.68 13.66
CA MET A 1 2.62 50.38 13.82
C MET A 1 2.05 49.95 12.47
N LYS A 2 2.78 49.15 11.71
CA LYS A 2 2.28 48.57 10.44
C LYS A 2 1.54 47.27 10.79
N ASN A 3 0.24 47.26 10.49
CA ASN A 3 -0.63 46.08 10.67
C ASN A 3 -0.09 44.88 9.88
N LEU A 4 0.43 43.91 10.60
CA LEU A 4 0.68 42.56 10.10
C LEU A 4 -0.66 41.80 10.13
N ILE A 5 -1.57 42.11 9.22
CA ILE A 5 -2.70 41.25 8.89
C ILE A 5 -2.12 40.24 7.90
N GLY A 6 -1.83 39.04 8.40
CA GLY A 6 -1.56 37.90 7.52
C GLY A 6 -2.75 37.65 6.58
N PRO A 7 -2.56 37.02 5.42
CA PRO A 7 -3.66 36.79 4.51
C PRO A 7 -4.77 36.02 5.22
N SER A 8 -5.99 36.54 5.15
CA SER A 8 -7.19 35.88 5.70
C SER A 8 -7.28 34.44 5.15
N PRO A 9 -7.64 33.45 5.97
CA PRO A 9 -7.81 32.09 5.51
C PRO A 9 -8.83 32.06 4.35
N ARG A 10 -8.41 31.50 3.21
CA ARG A 10 -9.28 31.32 2.04
C ARG A 10 -10.45 30.42 2.43
N LEU A 11 -11.68 30.84 2.16
CA LEU A 11 -12.85 29.98 2.29
C LEU A 11 -12.75 28.88 1.23
N PRO A 12 -12.95 27.58 1.60
CA PRO A 12 -12.89 26.48 0.66
C PRO A 12 -13.90 26.63 -0.48
N SER A 13 -13.48 26.37 -1.72
CA SER A 13 -14.39 26.22 -2.86
C SER A 13 -15.40 25.11 -2.57
N SER A 14 -16.70 25.36 -2.82
CA SER A 14 -17.76 24.36 -2.67
C SER A 14 -17.53 23.13 -3.57
N ASP A 15 -16.78 23.31 -4.66
CA ASP A 15 -16.52 22.28 -5.69
C ASP A 15 -15.33 21.37 -5.37
N ALA A 16 -14.48 21.78 -4.42
CA ALA A 16 -13.38 20.92 -3.99
C ALA A 16 -13.89 19.77 -3.11
N PRO A 17 -13.26 18.57 -3.20
CA PRO A 17 -13.59 17.47 -2.30
C PRO A 17 -13.34 17.87 -0.84
N PRO A 18 -14.11 17.32 0.13
CA PRO A 18 -13.93 17.65 1.54
C PRO A 18 -12.57 17.19 2.09
N GLY A 19 -11.97 16.19 1.49
CA GLY A 19 -10.65 15.65 1.78
C GLY A 19 -10.17 14.78 0.62
N PHE A 20 -8.88 14.55 0.56
CA PHE A 20 -8.20 13.72 -0.44
C PHE A 20 -6.88 13.20 0.13
N HIS A 21 -6.38 12.11 -0.44
CA HIS A 21 -5.13 11.49 0.00
C HIS A 21 -3.99 11.88 -0.95
N LEU A 22 -3.21 12.89 -0.58
CA LEU A 22 -2.11 13.39 -1.40
C LEU A 22 -0.83 12.65 -1.07
N LEU A 23 -0.22 12.05 -2.09
CA LEU A 23 1.08 11.39 -2.01
C LEU A 23 2.19 12.38 -2.36
N ALA A 24 2.94 12.84 -1.36
CA ALA A 24 4.04 13.77 -1.56
C ALA A 24 5.37 13.03 -1.78
N LYS A 25 6.09 13.43 -2.82
CA LYS A 25 7.35 12.82 -3.25
C LYS A 25 8.52 13.77 -3.04
N PRO A 26 9.06 13.85 -1.81
CA PRO A 26 10.08 14.84 -1.48
C PRO A 26 11.41 14.63 -2.20
N THR A 27 11.66 13.40 -2.67
CA THR A 27 12.85 13.02 -3.48
C THR A 27 12.50 12.79 -4.96
N GLY A 28 11.27 13.14 -5.39
CA GLY A 28 10.81 12.79 -6.74
C GLY A 28 10.97 11.28 -7.00
N SER A 29 11.63 10.93 -8.09
CA SER A 29 11.94 9.55 -8.47
C SER A 29 13.27 9.01 -7.89
N THR A 30 14.07 9.84 -7.20
CA THR A 30 15.38 9.41 -6.70
C THR A 30 15.26 8.35 -5.63
N CYS A 31 15.96 7.22 -5.83
CA CYS A 31 16.00 6.09 -4.90
C CYS A 31 17.43 5.58 -4.71
N ASN A 32 17.69 4.92 -3.58
CA ASN A 32 18.97 4.27 -3.27
C ASN A 32 19.04 2.82 -3.74
N ILE A 33 17.93 2.25 -4.25
CA ILE A 33 17.86 0.91 -4.86
C ILE A 33 17.29 1.00 -6.28
N ASP A 34 17.40 -0.08 -7.05
CA ASP A 34 16.98 -0.17 -8.46
C ASP A 34 16.06 -1.37 -8.68
N CYS A 35 14.90 -1.38 -7.99
CA CYS A 35 13.90 -2.43 -8.20
C CYS A 35 13.51 -2.51 -9.67
N THR A 36 13.65 -3.68 -10.29
CA THR A 36 13.49 -3.84 -11.74
C THR A 36 12.07 -3.56 -12.25
N TYR A 37 11.06 -3.65 -11.39
CA TYR A 37 9.66 -3.28 -11.71
C TYR A 37 9.30 -1.83 -11.36
N CYS A 38 10.23 -1.01 -10.85
CA CYS A 38 9.90 0.31 -10.32
C CYS A 38 9.68 1.33 -11.44
N PHE A 39 8.42 1.61 -11.72
CA PHE A 39 8.06 2.62 -12.73
C PHE A 39 8.35 4.07 -12.30
N PHE A 40 8.55 4.32 -11.01
CA PHE A 40 8.92 5.65 -10.52
C PHE A 40 10.32 6.09 -11.00
N LEU A 41 11.28 5.18 -11.11
CA LEU A 41 12.64 5.50 -11.51
C LEU A 41 12.68 6.19 -12.88
N SER A 42 11.82 5.77 -13.82
CA SER A 42 11.75 6.38 -15.15
C SER A 42 11.20 7.82 -15.12
N LYS A 43 10.52 8.25 -14.03
CA LYS A 43 9.97 9.62 -13.91
C LYS A 43 11.04 10.70 -13.79
N GLU A 44 12.29 10.33 -13.53
CA GLU A 44 13.43 11.22 -13.63
C GLU A 44 13.50 11.92 -15.01
N ALA A 45 13.05 11.25 -16.06
CA ALA A 45 13.01 11.80 -17.41
C ALA A 45 12.05 13.00 -17.56
N LEU A 46 11.11 13.22 -16.66
CA LEU A 46 10.23 14.40 -16.65
C LEU A 46 10.97 15.68 -16.22
N TYR A 47 12.01 15.54 -15.39
CA TYR A 47 12.71 16.65 -14.76
C TYR A 47 14.23 16.50 -14.86
N PRO A 48 14.80 16.46 -16.07
CA PRO A 48 16.19 16.05 -16.31
C PRO A 48 17.24 16.98 -15.66
N ASN A 49 16.84 18.18 -15.24
CA ASN A 49 17.72 19.17 -14.60
C ASN A 49 17.35 19.44 -13.13
N ASP A 50 16.39 18.72 -12.57
CA ASP A 50 15.98 18.86 -11.19
C ASP A 50 16.91 18.04 -10.28
N LYS A 51 17.17 18.56 -9.09
CA LYS A 51 17.88 17.83 -8.03
C LYS A 51 17.01 16.77 -7.36
N HIS A 52 15.74 16.70 -7.71
CA HIS A 52 14.72 15.81 -7.11
C HIS A 52 14.72 15.88 -5.58
N ARG A 53 14.80 17.10 -5.04
CA ARG A 53 14.74 17.36 -3.60
C ARG A 53 13.80 18.53 -3.34
N MET A 54 12.75 18.26 -2.57
CA MET A 54 11.78 19.27 -2.18
C MET A 54 12.47 20.38 -1.37
N SER A 55 12.29 21.63 -1.80
CA SER A 55 12.82 22.79 -1.09
C SER A 55 11.96 23.09 0.16
N ASP A 56 12.53 23.84 1.11
CA ASP A 56 11.78 24.31 2.30
C ASP A 56 10.56 25.14 1.90
N ALA A 57 10.69 25.96 0.86
CA ALA A 57 9.57 26.75 0.34
C ALA A 57 8.45 25.86 -0.23
N THR A 58 8.80 24.79 -0.93
CA THR A 58 7.80 23.82 -1.45
C THR A 58 7.17 23.03 -0.32
N LEU A 59 7.97 22.60 0.66
CA LEU A 59 7.49 21.92 1.85
C LEU A 59 6.47 22.78 2.62
N GLU A 60 6.79 24.05 2.88
CA GLU A 60 5.89 24.97 3.60
C GLU A 60 4.61 25.23 2.80
N ALA A 61 4.72 25.45 1.48
CA ALA A 61 3.56 25.62 0.61
C ALA A 61 2.66 24.37 0.63
N TYR A 62 3.26 23.19 0.52
CA TYR A 62 2.55 21.91 0.58
C TYR A 62 1.79 21.73 1.90
N ILE A 63 2.48 21.76 3.02
CA ILE A 63 1.87 21.51 4.34
C ILE A 63 0.74 22.52 4.60
N ARG A 64 0.99 23.81 4.38
CA ARG A 64 -0.02 24.84 4.58
C ARG A 64 -1.26 24.61 3.72
N GLN A 65 -1.07 24.42 2.40
CA GLN A 65 -2.18 24.25 1.47
C GLN A 65 -2.94 22.95 1.69
N LEU A 66 -2.26 21.85 2.07
CA LEU A 66 -2.90 20.59 2.42
C LEU A 66 -3.87 20.78 3.58
N LEU A 67 -3.40 21.38 4.67
CA LEU A 67 -4.22 21.61 5.88
C LEU A 67 -5.37 22.59 5.63
N GLU A 68 -5.14 23.63 4.82
CA GLU A 68 -6.17 24.59 4.38
C GLU A 68 -7.25 23.93 3.52
N SER A 69 -6.87 22.98 2.65
CA SER A 69 -7.77 22.34 1.68
C SER A 69 -8.72 21.32 2.30
N HIS A 70 -8.38 20.74 3.45
CA HIS A 70 -9.19 19.70 4.08
C HIS A 70 -10.27 20.28 4.99
N ARG A 71 -11.52 19.85 4.79
CA ARG A 71 -12.68 20.16 5.65
C ARG A 71 -12.98 19.02 6.63
N THR A 72 -12.29 17.92 6.51
CA THR A 72 -12.37 16.77 7.43
C THR A 72 -11.61 17.06 8.72
N PRO A 73 -12.04 16.49 9.86
CA PRO A 73 -11.31 16.65 11.12
C PRO A 73 -9.95 15.96 11.13
N GLN A 74 -9.72 15.00 10.22
CA GLN A 74 -8.51 14.22 10.09
C GLN A 74 -7.86 14.50 8.74
N VAL A 75 -6.53 14.64 8.74
CA VAL A 75 -5.70 14.88 7.54
C VAL A 75 -4.49 13.97 7.60
N THR A 76 -4.26 13.23 6.54
CA THR A 76 -3.06 12.39 6.42
C THR A 76 -1.98 13.13 5.63
N VAL A 77 -0.78 13.22 6.20
CA VAL A 77 0.43 13.68 5.51
C VAL A 77 1.20 12.43 5.11
N ALA A 78 1.11 12.09 3.81
CA ALA A 78 1.67 10.87 3.28
C ALA A 78 2.93 11.15 2.43
N TRP A 79 4.02 10.48 2.82
CA TRP A 79 5.32 10.59 2.15
C TRP A 79 5.64 9.32 1.39
N GLN A 80 5.93 9.47 0.11
CA GLN A 80 6.27 8.37 -0.81
C GLN A 80 7.25 8.88 -1.89
N GLY A 81 7.39 8.17 -2.97
CA GLY A 81 8.20 8.55 -4.14
C GLY A 81 9.29 7.54 -4.42
N GLY A 82 10.50 7.99 -4.74
CA GLY A 82 11.67 7.14 -4.86
C GLY A 82 12.00 6.53 -3.48
N GLU A 83 12.85 7.20 -2.72
CA GLU A 83 13.07 6.84 -1.31
C GLU A 83 13.05 8.11 -0.43
N PRO A 84 11.97 8.36 0.32
CA PRO A 84 11.83 9.60 1.11
C PRO A 84 12.89 9.75 2.19
N THR A 85 13.43 8.66 2.76
CA THR A 85 14.46 8.73 3.81
C THR A 85 15.78 9.34 3.34
N LEU A 86 16.00 9.47 2.03
CA LEU A 86 17.12 10.25 1.46
C LEU A 86 17.05 11.75 1.80
N MET A 87 15.88 12.28 2.21
CA MET A 87 15.74 13.66 2.71
C MET A 87 16.34 13.86 4.10
N ARG A 88 16.64 12.78 4.84
CA ARG A 88 17.13 12.77 6.22
C ARG A 88 16.09 13.24 7.23
N VAL A 89 16.26 12.87 8.48
CA VAL A 89 15.31 13.13 9.59
C VAL A 89 14.98 14.64 9.75
N ASP A 90 15.97 15.51 9.54
CA ASP A 90 15.78 16.96 9.77
C ASP A 90 14.73 17.58 8.84
N PHE A 91 14.58 17.07 7.61
CA PHE A 91 13.50 17.50 6.72
C PHE A 91 12.11 17.16 7.31
N PHE A 92 11.96 16.00 7.91
CA PHE A 92 10.68 15.55 8.49
C PHE A 92 10.41 16.23 9.83
N LYS A 93 11.44 16.56 10.63
CA LYS A 93 11.29 17.43 11.81
C LYS A 93 10.73 18.79 11.38
N ARG A 94 11.29 19.37 10.31
CA ARG A 94 10.79 20.63 9.74
C ARG A 94 9.34 20.50 9.24
N ALA A 95 8.97 19.37 8.63
CA ALA A 95 7.58 19.10 8.23
C ALA A 95 6.63 19.10 9.44
N VAL A 96 7.01 18.45 10.54
CA VAL A 96 6.23 18.42 11.79
C VAL A 96 6.07 19.84 12.38
N GLU A 97 7.13 20.63 12.43
CA GLU A 97 7.06 22.03 12.88
C GLU A 97 6.06 22.85 12.03
N LEU A 98 6.08 22.67 10.71
CA LEU A 98 5.15 23.36 9.81
C LEU A 98 3.71 22.89 10.01
N ILE A 99 3.50 21.60 10.27
CA ILE A 99 2.18 21.07 10.59
C ILE A 99 1.65 21.71 11.87
N GLU A 100 2.44 21.77 12.94
CA GLU A 100 2.04 22.44 14.18
C GLU A 100 1.76 23.94 13.98
N LYS A 101 2.50 24.60 13.09
CA LYS A 101 2.29 26.02 12.74
C LYS A 101 0.96 26.26 12.02
N TYR A 102 0.54 25.35 11.13
CA TYR A 102 -0.59 25.59 10.22
C TYR A 102 -1.85 24.78 10.53
N ARG A 103 -1.78 23.75 11.39
CA ARG A 103 -2.97 22.97 11.74
C ARG A 103 -4.01 23.83 12.46
N ARG A 104 -5.27 23.60 12.14
CA ARG A 104 -6.38 24.27 12.77
C ARG A 104 -6.75 23.61 14.11
N PRO A 105 -7.35 24.37 15.06
CA PRO A 105 -7.88 23.78 16.28
C PRO A 105 -8.84 22.61 15.98
N GLY A 106 -8.61 21.45 16.63
CA GLY A 106 -9.40 20.22 16.43
C GLY A 106 -9.03 19.40 15.21
N GLN A 107 -8.14 19.87 14.32
CA GLN A 107 -7.65 19.10 13.19
C GLN A 107 -6.59 18.09 13.67
N LYS A 108 -6.85 16.80 13.44
CA LYS A 108 -5.90 15.71 13.73
C LYS A 108 -5.06 15.44 12.49
N VAL A 109 -3.75 15.32 12.66
CA VAL A 109 -2.84 15.00 11.58
C VAL A 109 -2.23 13.62 11.83
N GLU A 110 -2.28 12.78 10.81
CA GLU A 110 -1.66 11.47 10.78
C GLU A 110 -0.45 11.51 9.85
N HIS A 111 0.59 10.82 10.27
CA HIS A 111 1.86 10.76 9.55
C HIS A 111 2.08 9.38 8.98
N THR A 112 2.26 9.28 7.66
CA THR A 112 2.62 8.03 7.01
C THR A 112 3.86 8.21 6.15
N LEU A 113 4.73 7.20 6.11
CA LEU A 113 5.92 7.23 5.27
C LEU A 113 6.17 5.85 4.68
N GLN A 114 6.17 5.76 3.35
CA GLN A 114 6.49 4.52 2.63
C GLN A 114 7.99 4.49 2.32
N THR A 115 8.67 3.41 2.70
CA THR A 115 10.12 3.26 2.52
C THR A 115 10.53 1.84 2.14
N ASN A 116 11.68 1.73 1.48
CA ASN A 116 12.34 0.44 1.29
C ASN A 116 13.08 -0.04 2.55
N GLY A 117 13.18 0.76 3.60
CA GLY A 117 13.71 0.39 4.90
C GLY A 117 15.23 0.37 5.04
N LEU A 118 16.00 0.55 3.95
CA LEU A 118 17.45 0.40 3.96
C LEU A 118 18.19 1.45 4.82
N LEU A 119 17.63 2.66 4.91
CA LEU A 119 18.25 3.78 5.62
C LEU A 119 17.69 3.99 7.04
N ILE A 120 16.82 3.11 7.50
CA ILE A 120 16.28 3.17 8.87
C ILE A 120 17.41 2.87 9.85
N ASP A 121 17.59 3.75 10.83
CA ASP A 121 18.49 3.67 11.95
C ASP A 121 17.77 4.03 13.26
N ASP A 122 18.51 4.13 14.37
CA ASP A 122 17.95 4.46 15.68
C ASP A 122 17.36 5.88 15.73
N ASP A 123 17.97 6.85 15.04
CA ASP A 123 17.47 8.23 14.98
C ASP A 123 16.14 8.32 14.25
N TRP A 124 16.00 7.59 13.13
CA TRP A 124 14.74 7.45 12.42
C TRP A 124 13.66 6.81 13.28
N CYS A 125 14.00 5.72 13.98
CA CYS A 125 13.03 5.03 14.82
C CYS A 125 12.57 5.89 16.01
N ALA A 126 13.48 6.64 16.64
CA ALA A 126 13.16 7.57 17.71
C ALA A 126 12.17 8.65 17.21
N PHE A 127 12.49 9.25 16.06
CA PHE A 127 11.62 10.24 15.41
C PHE A 127 10.24 9.69 15.05
N PHE A 128 10.17 8.52 14.41
CA PHE A 128 8.90 7.89 14.06
C PHE A 128 8.05 7.58 15.29
N LYS A 129 8.67 7.11 16.37
CA LYS A 129 7.98 6.80 17.62
C LYS A 129 7.44 8.04 18.30
N GLU A 130 8.26 9.10 18.39
CA GLU A 130 7.88 10.38 19.01
C GLU A 130 6.68 11.03 18.32
N HIS A 131 6.65 10.99 16.99
CA HIS A 131 5.61 11.64 16.19
C HIS A 131 4.53 10.68 15.67
N ASN A 132 4.46 9.45 16.19
CA ASN A 132 3.44 8.45 15.84
C ASN A 132 3.30 8.20 14.34
N PHE A 133 4.43 8.08 13.62
CA PHE A 133 4.41 7.71 12.22
C PHE A 133 3.96 6.25 12.05
N LEU A 134 3.10 6.01 11.05
CA LEU A 134 2.91 4.69 10.48
C LEU A 134 3.91 4.49 9.33
N VAL A 135 4.81 3.53 9.49
CA VAL A 135 5.87 3.26 8.50
C VAL A 135 5.44 2.14 7.57
N GLY A 136 5.24 2.44 6.29
CA GLY A 136 5.05 1.43 5.26
C GLY A 136 6.38 0.82 4.86
N LEU A 137 6.60 -0.45 5.18
CA LEU A 137 7.81 -1.17 4.82
C LEU A 137 7.59 -2.04 3.59
N SER A 138 8.40 -1.85 2.57
CA SER A 138 8.29 -2.58 1.31
C SER A 138 8.97 -3.95 1.40
N VAL A 139 8.19 -5.05 1.42
CA VAL A 139 8.70 -6.43 1.46
C VAL A 139 7.84 -7.33 0.56
N ASP A 140 8.44 -8.07 -0.38
CA ASP A 140 7.69 -8.87 -1.36
C ASP A 140 7.58 -10.37 -1.00
N GLY A 141 7.97 -10.75 0.22
CA GLY A 141 7.93 -12.12 0.72
C GLY A 141 9.26 -12.58 1.31
N PRO A 142 9.47 -13.88 1.50
CA PRO A 142 10.76 -14.46 1.84
C PRO A 142 11.88 -14.01 0.89
N ARG A 143 13.13 -14.16 1.33
CA ARG A 143 14.34 -13.67 0.64
C ARG A 143 14.32 -13.92 -0.88
N GLU A 144 14.08 -15.14 -1.27
CA GLU A 144 14.19 -15.57 -2.66
C GLU A 144 13.16 -14.84 -3.55
N LEU A 145 11.97 -14.57 -3.01
CA LEU A 145 10.92 -13.83 -3.71
C LEU A 145 11.20 -12.32 -3.71
N HIS A 146 11.66 -11.79 -2.59
CA HIS A 146 12.01 -10.38 -2.44
C HIS A 146 13.17 -9.99 -3.37
N ASP A 147 14.28 -10.72 -3.29
CA ASP A 147 15.52 -10.41 -3.98
C ASP A 147 15.44 -10.65 -5.50
N THR A 148 14.38 -11.31 -5.99
CA THR A 148 14.15 -11.48 -7.44
C THR A 148 14.06 -10.14 -8.17
N TYR A 149 13.40 -9.14 -7.58
CA TYR A 149 13.17 -7.85 -8.24
C TYR A 149 13.57 -6.64 -7.39
N ARG A 150 13.68 -6.78 -6.06
CA ARG A 150 14.16 -5.70 -5.19
C ARG A 150 15.66 -5.79 -5.03
N VAL A 151 16.36 -5.21 -5.97
CA VAL A 151 17.81 -5.20 -6.04
C VAL A 151 18.39 -3.80 -5.85
N ASP A 152 19.63 -3.72 -5.41
CA ASP A 152 20.39 -2.49 -5.40
C ASP A 152 20.89 -2.12 -6.81
N ARG A 153 21.58 -1.00 -6.95
CA ARG A 153 22.17 -0.55 -8.22
C ARG A 153 23.26 -1.45 -8.78
N ARG A 154 23.73 -2.46 -8.02
CA ARG A 154 24.71 -3.47 -8.44
C ARG A 154 24.03 -4.80 -8.77
N GLY A 155 22.68 -4.84 -8.72
CA GLY A 155 21.89 -6.05 -8.92
C GLY A 155 21.92 -7.03 -7.74
N GLN A 156 22.36 -6.59 -6.56
CA GLN A 156 22.37 -7.44 -5.37
C GLN A 156 21.03 -7.35 -4.63
N GLY A 157 20.54 -8.48 -4.09
CA GLY A 157 19.33 -8.52 -3.30
C GLY A 157 19.39 -7.62 -2.07
N THR A 158 18.27 -7.05 -1.68
CA THR A 158 18.17 -6.07 -0.59
C THR A 158 17.54 -6.62 0.69
N PHE A 159 17.14 -7.89 0.72
CA PHE A 159 16.39 -8.49 1.81
C PHE A 159 17.04 -8.30 3.19
N ASP A 160 18.35 -8.56 3.33
CA ASP A 160 19.04 -8.42 4.62
C ASP A 160 19.02 -6.99 5.16
N LEU A 161 19.16 -6.02 4.25
CA LEU A 161 19.14 -4.60 4.63
C LEU A 161 17.74 -4.17 5.07
N VAL A 162 16.69 -4.65 4.40
CA VAL A 162 15.30 -4.40 4.79
C VAL A 162 14.99 -5.04 6.14
N MET A 163 15.44 -6.29 6.36
CA MET A 163 15.22 -6.98 7.64
C MET A 163 15.96 -6.31 8.81
N ARG A 164 17.11 -5.69 8.58
CA ARG A 164 17.76 -4.82 9.57
C ARG A 164 16.86 -3.64 9.94
N GLY A 165 16.30 -2.93 8.95
CA GLY A 165 15.37 -1.84 9.19
C GLY A 165 14.11 -2.29 9.94
N TRP A 166 13.53 -3.42 9.55
CA TRP A 166 12.40 -4.03 10.25
C TRP A 166 12.72 -4.36 11.72
N ALA A 167 13.91 -4.95 12.00
CA ALA A 167 14.30 -5.26 13.37
C ALA A 167 14.44 -4.00 14.25
N LEU A 168 14.91 -2.89 13.66
CA LEU A 168 14.98 -1.59 14.33
C LEU A 168 13.58 -1.04 14.63
N LEU A 169 12.68 -1.03 13.66
CA LEU A 169 11.28 -0.60 13.88
C LEU A 169 10.63 -1.38 15.02
N ARG A 170 10.78 -2.71 15.02
CA ARG A 170 10.27 -3.57 16.10
C ARG A 170 10.89 -3.27 17.45
N ARG A 171 12.21 -3.13 17.51
CA ARG A 171 12.94 -2.84 18.75
C ARG A 171 12.48 -1.53 19.40
N HIS A 172 12.22 -0.50 18.59
CA HIS A 172 11.72 0.80 19.06
C HIS A 172 10.20 0.86 19.23
N GLY A 173 9.48 -0.20 18.91
CA GLY A 173 8.02 -0.23 18.98
C GLY A 173 7.34 0.78 18.05
N VAL A 174 7.95 1.04 16.89
CA VAL A 174 7.35 1.85 15.82
C VAL A 174 6.27 1.04 15.13
N GLU A 175 5.13 1.65 14.87
CA GLU A 175 4.06 1.00 14.11
C GLU A 175 4.42 0.93 12.61
N PHE A 176 4.24 -0.26 12.03
CA PHE A 176 4.52 -0.46 10.62
C PHE A 176 3.44 -1.33 9.95
N ASN A 177 3.30 -1.12 8.66
CA ASN A 177 2.57 -2.02 7.76
C ASN A 177 3.52 -2.58 6.69
N ILE A 178 3.17 -3.75 6.17
CA ILE A 178 3.89 -4.34 5.03
C ILE A 178 3.17 -4.00 3.74
N LEU A 179 3.90 -3.40 2.80
CA LEU A 179 3.48 -3.24 1.42
C LEU A 179 4.21 -4.29 0.58
N CYS A 180 3.45 -5.20 0.00
CA CYS A 180 3.93 -6.26 -0.87
C CYS A 180 3.47 -6.02 -2.29
N THR A 181 4.41 -5.98 -3.24
CA THR A 181 4.04 -6.04 -4.65
C THR A 181 3.85 -7.50 -5.08
N VAL A 182 2.68 -7.80 -5.67
CA VAL A 182 2.41 -9.12 -6.24
C VAL A 182 2.84 -9.11 -7.70
N ASN A 183 3.77 -9.98 -8.03
CA ASN A 183 4.47 -10.02 -9.31
C ASN A 183 4.68 -11.47 -9.77
N ALA A 184 5.24 -11.68 -10.95
CA ALA A 184 5.44 -13.01 -11.52
C ALA A 184 6.28 -13.97 -10.64
N ALA A 185 7.15 -13.44 -9.75
CA ALA A 185 7.98 -14.27 -8.89
C ALA A 185 7.20 -14.83 -7.69
N ASN A 186 6.27 -14.05 -7.10
CA ASN A 186 5.56 -14.43 -5.89
C ASN A 186 4.10 -14.84 -6.11
N GLU A 187 3.53 -14.67 -7.30
CA GLU A 187 2.11 -14.91 -7.63
C GLU A 187 1.56 -16.29 -7.24
N LYS A 188 2.44 -17.30 -7.17
CA LYS A 188 2.08 -18.71 -6.83
C LYS A 188 2.20 -19.03 -5.35
N TYR A 189 2.65 -18.06 -4.54
CA TYR A 189 3.06 -18.29 -3.16
C TYR A 189 2.25 -17.47 -2.14
N GLY A 190 0.99 -17.10 -2.45
CA GLY A 190 0.16 -16.21 -1.63
C GLY A 190 0.12 -16.58 -0.15
N ARG A 191 -0.16 -17.86 0.17
CA ARG A 191 -0.18 -18.35 1.55
C ARG A 191 1.19 -18.25 2.23
N ILE A 192 2.27 -18.57 1.51
CA ILE A 192 3.63 -18.56 2.06
C ILE A 192 4.06 -17.14 2.38
N VAL A 193 3.82 -16.22 1.45
CA VAL A 193 4.07 -14.78 1.62
C VAL A 193 3.28 -14.23 2.81
N TYR A 194 2.00 -14.56 2.91
CA TYR A 194 1.16 -14.09 4.02
C TYR A 194 1.65 -14.63 5.37
N ARG A 195 1.94 -15.94 5.47
CA ARG A 195 2.47 -16.54 6.69
C ARG A 195 3.80 -15.93 7.09
N PHE A 196 4.70 -15.67 6.15
CA PHE A 196 5.96 -14.99 6.42
C PHE A 196 5.71 -13.62 7.07
N PHE A 197 4.77 -12.81 6.55
CA PHE A 197 4.45 -11.51 7.15
C PHE A 197 3.83 -11.62 8.54
N ARG A 198 2.89 -12.55 8.72
CA ARG A 198 2.21 -12.76 10.00
C ARG A 198 3.13 -13.38 11.05
N ASP A 199 3.73 -14.53 10.73
CA ASP A 199 4.40 -15.39 11.71
C ASP A 199 5.83 -14.93 12.01
N GLU A 200 6.56 -14.46 10.99
CA GLU A 200 7.96 -14.11 11.11
C GLU A 200 8.16 -12.61 11.33
N LEU A 201 7.46 -11.76 10.56
CA LEU A 201 7.57 -10.32 10.73
C LEU A 201 6.62 -9.76 11.79
N GLY A 202 5.58 -10.49 12.20
CA GLY A 202 4.58 -10.03 13.16
C GLY A 202 3.78 -8.85 12.63
N ALA A 203 3.57 -8.79 11.31
CA ALA A 203 2.83 -7.73 10.67
C ALA A 203 1.35 -7.78 11.07
N LYS A 204 0.80 -6.64 11.48
CA LYS A 204 -0.63 -6.48 11.77
C LYS A 204 -1.40 -5.89 10.60
N TRP A 205 -0.75 -5.16 9.71
CA TRP A 205 -1.33 -4.55 8.54
C TRP A 205 -0.54 -4.94 7.29
N VAL A 206 -1.24 -5.43 6.28
CA VAL A 206 -0.65 -5.91 5.04
C VAL A 206 -1.41 -5.37 3.84
N GLN A 207 -0.68 -4.92 2.83
CA GLN A 207 -1.21 -4.46 1.58
C GLN A 207 -0.58 -5.23 0.42
N PHE A 208 -1.40 -5.73 -0.51
CA PHE A 208 -0.97 -6.44 -1.71
C PHE A 208 -1.30 -5.63 -2.96
N ILE A 209 -0.27 -5.14 -3.65
CA ILE A 209 -0.41 -4.31 -4.86
C ILE A 209 0.05 -5.11 -6.09
N PRO A 210 -0.79 -5.28 -7.13
CA PRO A 210 -0.39 -6.02 -8.32
C PRO A 210 0.58 -5.20 -9.18
N ILE A 211 1.65 -5.81 -9.64
CA ILE A 211 2.51 -5.26 -10.68
C ILE A 211 1.87 -5.55 -12.03
N VAL A 212 1.49 -4.49 -12.73
CA VAL A 212 1.03 -4.51 -14.12
C VAL A 212 1.76 -3.40 -14.86
N GLU A 213 2.78 -3.77 -15.61
CA GLU A 213 3.64 -2.84 -16.35
C GLU A 213 3.30 -2.94 -17.83
N ARG A 214 2.63 -1.90 -18.35
CA ARG A 214 2.24 -1.85 -19.76
C ARG A 214 3.44 -1.51 -20.64
N ALA A 215 3.47 -2.11 -21.82
CA ALA A 215 4.46 -1.80 -22.83
C ALA A 215 3.80 -1.86 -24.23
N THR A 216 4.38 -1.14 -25.17
CA THR A 216 4.12 -1.30 -26.59
C THR A 216 5.03 -2.40 -27.16
N VAL A 217 4.79 -2.82 -28.41
CA VAL A 217 5.65 -3.79 -29.09
C VAL A 217 7.10 -3.25 -29.16
N GLU A 218 7.26 -1.95 -29.40
CA GLU A 218 8.56 -1.29 -29.55
C GLU A 218 9.33 -1.17 -28.23
N THR A 219 8.62 -1.07 -27.10
CA THR A 219 9.25 -0.84 -25.80
C THR A 219 9.37 -2.09 -24.94
N LEU A 220 8.70 -3.19 -25.30
CA LEU A 220 8.59 -4.38 -24.45
C LEU A 220 9.94 -5.00 -24.09
N GLU A 221 10.86 -5.07 -25.05
CA GLU A 221 12.17 -5.66 -24.82
C GLU A 221 12.96 -4.88 -23.79
N LEU A 222 13.09 -3.56 -23.97
CA LEU A 222 13.73 -2.67 -23.00
C LEU A 222 13.00 -2.64 -21.65
N ALA A 223 11.66 -2.62 -21.67
CA ALA A 223 10.86 -2.66 -20.47
C ALA A 223 11.10 -3.94 -19.65
N ASN A 224 11.35 -5.06 -20.30
CA ASN A 224 11.67 -6.33 -19.64
C ASN A 224 13.02 -6.32 -18.90
N GLU A 225 13.93 -5.42 -19.24
CA GLU A 225 15.18 -5.20 -18.50
C GLU A 225 14.94 -4.37 -17.23
N GLY A 226 13.92 -3.53 -17.21
CA GLY A 226 13.51 -2.64 -16.09
C GLY A 226 13.27 -1.21 -16.55
N TRP A 227 12.77 -0.37 -15.65
CA TRP A 227 12.48 1.05 -15.91
C TRP A 227 13.54 2.00 -15.36
N GLY A 228 14.43 1.52 -14.48
CA GLY A 228 15.50 2.31 -13.89
C GLY A 228 16.56 2.75 -14.90
N GLN A 229 17.37 3.73 -14.54
CA GLN A 229 18.51 4.14 -15.34
C GLN A 229 19.75 3.34 -14.93
N GLU A 230 20.35 2.63 -15.88
CA GLU A 230 21.74 2.24 -15.76
C GLU A 230 22.63 3.39 -16.22
N VAL A 231 23.81 3.51 -15.63
CA VAL A 231 24.80 4.53 -16.01
C VAL A 231 25.10 4.38 -17.51
N GLY A 232 24.66 5.38 -18.30
CA GLY A 232 24.87 5.43 -19.73
C GLY A 232 23.78 4.86 -20.65
N GLN A 233 22.73 4.22 -20.11
CA GLN A 233 21.58 3.75 -20.91
C GLN A 233 20.30 4.50 -20.52
N LYS A 234 19.66 5.14 -21.49
CA LYS A 234 18.35 5.76 -21.30
C LYS A 234 17.28 4.69 -21.46
N ARG A 235 16.66 4.24 -20.36
CA ARG A 235 15.48 3.41 -20.39
C ARG A 235 14.24 4.21 -20.79
N PRO A 236 13.22 3.59 -21.41
CA PRO A 236 12.05 4.32 -21.84
C PRO A 236 11.29 4.88 -20.63
N PHE A 237 10.75 6.08 -20.79
CA PHE A 237 9.83 6.65 -19.81
C PHE A 237 8.57 5.79 -19.73
N TYR A 238 8.27 5.29 -18.53
CA TYR A 238 7.06 4.52 -18.32
C TYR A 238 5.81 5.37 -18.42
N THR A 239 4.93 5.01 -19.35
CA THR A 239 3.60 5.59 -19.52
C THR A 239 2.54 4.51 -19.49
N GLN A 240 1.29 4.91 -19.20
CA GLN A 240 0.15 3.98 -19.24
C GLN A 240 -0.31 3.72 -20.69
N THR A 241 0.62 3.28 -21.54
CA THR A 241 0.40 3.01 -22.97
C THR A 241 0.75 1.57 -23.34
N GLY A 242 0.25 1.13 -24.50
CA GLY A 242 0.43 -0.24 -24.97
C GLY A 242 -0.61 -1.22 -24.44
N ASN A 243 -0.57 -2.43 -24.98
CA ASN A 243 -1.49 -3.54 -24.68
C ASN A 243 -0.75 -4.84 -24.33
N LEU A 244 0.57 -4.78 -24.22
CA LEU A 244 1.42 -5.86 -23.74
C LEU A 244 1.82 -5.59 -22.29
N VAL A 245 2.26 -6.62 -21.59
CA VAL A 245 2.80 -6.50 -20.23
C VAL A 245 4.18 -7.13 -20.15
N THR A 246 5.03 -6.60 -19.26
CA THR A 246 6.35 -7.15 -19.01
C THR A 246 6.26 -8.56 -18.38
N LYS A 247 7.34 -9.33 -18.50
CA LYS A 247 7.47 -10.66 -17.87
C LYS A 247 7.40 -10.64 -16.33
N ARG A 248 7.56 -9.46 -15.71
CA ARG A 248 7.46 -9.28 -14.25
C ARG A 248 6.02 -9.07 -13.80
N SER A 249 5.14 -8.67 -14.71
CA SER A 249 3.74 -8.43 -14.39
C SER A 249 3.07 -9.70 -13.89
N VAL A 250 2.23 -9.56 -12.85
CA VAL A 250 1.43 -10.68 -12.33
C VAL A 250 0.39 -11.12 -13.37
N GLY A 251 0.18 -12.42 -13.51
CA GLY A 251 -0.90 -12.92 -14.35
C GLY A 251 -2.27 -12.59 -13.74
N SER A 252 -3.26 -12.31 -14.60
CA SER A 252 -4.59 -11.91 -14.14
C SER A 252 -5.21 -12.94 -13.18
N GLU A 253 -5.34 -14.19 -13.62
CA GLU A 253 -5.90 -15.25 -12.79
C GLU A 253 -5.02 -15.58 -11.60
N GLN A 254 -3.70 -15.52 -11.77
CA GLN A 254 -2.71 -15.76 -10.72
C GLN A 254 -2.85 -14.76 -9.58
N TYR A 255 -3.10 -13.49 -9.89
CA TYR A 255 -3.40 -12.48 -8.86
C TYR A 255 -4.63 -12.85 -8.03
N GLY A 256 -5.71 -13.26 -8.70
CA GLY A 256 -6.91 -13.72 -8.00
C GLY A 256 -6.65 -14.94 -7.12
N ARG A 257 -5.88 -15.93 -7.61
CA ARG A 257 -5.49 -17.12 -6.84
C ARG A 257 -4.59 -16.78 -5.65
N PHE A 258 -3.64 -15.87 -5.84
CA PHE A 258 -2.81 -15.35 -4.76
C PHE A 258 -3.68 -14.76 -3.64
N LEU A 259 -4.61 -13.89 -3.99
CA LEU A 259 -5.52 -13.26 -3.02
C LEU A 259 -6.45 -14.28 -2.34
N VAL A 260 -6.93 -15.30 -3.06
CA VAL A 260 -7.72 -16.38 -2.49
C VAL A 260 -6.88 -17.22 -1.52
N ASP A 261 -5.64 -17.54 -1.84
CA ASP A 261 -4.75 -18.27 -0.95
C ASP A 261 -4.48 -17.51 0.36
N VAL A 262 -4.28 -16.19 0.28
CA VAL A 262 -4.16 -15.32 1.45
C VAL A 262 -5.46 -15.28 2.25
N PHE A 263 -6.61 -15.10 1.56
CA PHE A 263 -7.91 -14.99 2.20
C PHE A 263 -8.29 -16.27 2.95
N GLU A 264 -8.04 -17.44 2.37
CA GLU A 264 -8.34 -18.74 2.98
C GLU A 264 -7.54 -18.98 4.26
N GLU A 265 -6.32 -18.47 4.34
CA GLU A 265 -5.51 -18.49 5.55
C GLU A 265 -6.05 -17.48 6.58
N TRP A 266 -6.27 -16.24 6.16
CA TRP A 266 -6.73 -15.14 7.01
C TRP A 266 -8.11 -15.40 7.63
N VAL A 267 -9.07 -15.87 6.83
CA VAL A 267 -10.45 -16.07 7.26
C VAL A 267 -10.61 -17.22 8.29
N ARG A 268 -9.60 -18.08 8.41
CA ARG A 268 -9.57 -19.17 9.40
C ARG A 268 -8.89 -18.80 10.70
N HIS A 269 -7.99 -17.82 10.68
CA HIS A 269 -7.07 -17.64 11.79
C HIS A 269 -6.97 -16.21 12.31
N ASP A 270 -7.16 -15.18 11.45
CA ASP A 270 -6.57 -13.88 11.69
C ASP A 270 -7.56 -12.70 11.66
N ILE A 271 -8.88 -12.95 11.51
CA ILE A 271 -9.90 -11.88 11.52
C ILE A 271 -9.84 -11.11 12.84
N GLY A 272 -9.62 -9.78 12.77
CA GLY A 272 -9.47 -8.90 13.92
C GLY A 272 -8.07 -8.92 14.55
N GLN A 273 -7.12 -9.69 14.01
CA GLN A 273 -5.73 -9.74 14.46
C GLN A 273 -4.76 -9.21 13.39
N VAL A 274 -4.98 -9.57 12.13
CA VAL A 274 -4.23 -9.07 10.98
C VAL A 274 -5.22 -8.42 10.02
N TYR A 275 -4.91 -7.21 9.62
CA TYR A 275 -5.70 -6.41 8.68
C TYR A 275 -5.05 -6.51 7.29
N VAL A 276 -5.81 -7.03 6.34
CA VAL A 276 -5.41 -7.06 4.94
C VAL A 276 -6.25 -6.03 4.20
N GLN A 277 -5.64 -4.95 3.75
CA GLN A 277 -6.33 -3.78 3.22
C GLN A 277 -7.47 -4.14 2.25
N LEU A 278 -7.19 -5.01 1.26
CA LEU A 278 -8.21 -5.38 0.28
C LEU A 278 -9.41 -6.09 0.90
N PHE A 279 -9.20 -6.88 1.98
CA PHE A 279 -10.30 -7.60 2.63
C PHE A 279 -11.17 -6.66 3.45
N ASP A 280 -10.55 -5.72 4.16
CA ASP A 280 -11.26 -4.72 4.96
C ASP A 280 -12.08 -3.79 4.07
N VAL A 281 -11.48 -3.23 3.00
CA VAL A 281 -12.23 -2.38 2.07
C VAL A 281 -13.31 -3.14 1.29
N THR A 282 -13.12 -4.44 1.08
CA THR A 282 -14.17 -5.30 0.50
C THR A 282 -15.36 -5.43 1.47
N LEU A 283 -15.09 -5.64 2.76
CA LEU A 283 -16.13 -5.70 3.79
C LEU A 283 -16.89 -4.36 3.90
N GLU A 284 -16.17 -3.23 3.88
CA GLU A 284 -16.74 -1.89 3.89
C GLU A 284 -17.63 -1.62 2.65
N ALA A 285 -17.26 -2.15 1.49
CA ALA A 285 -18.05 -1.99 0.26
C ALA A 285 -19.44 -2.65 0.36
N TYR A 286 -19.62 -3.70 1.18
CA TYR A 286 -20.94 -4.27 1.47
C TYR A 286 -21.86 -3.31 2.25
N PHE A 287 -21.29 -2.32 2.94
CA PHE A 287 -22.02 -1.23 3.60
C PHE A 287 -22.12 0.04 2.74
N GLY A 288 -21.74 -0.05 1.45
CA GLY A 288 -21.75 1.07 0.52
C GLY A 288 -20.62 2.09 0.72
N ARG A 289 -19.62 1.77 1.53
CA ARG A 289 -18.44 2.61 1.76
C ARG A 289 -17.28 2.11 0.91
N HIS A 290 -16.79 2.96 0.01
CA HIS A 290 -15.67 2.65 -0.88
C HIS A 290 -14.45 3.46 -0.45
N LEU A 291 -13.61 2.88 0.39
CA LEU A 291 -12.48 3.55 1.02
C LEU A 291 -11.22 3.53 0.14
N LEU A 292 -11.15 2.65 -0.86
CA LEU A 292 -10.01 2.54 -1.77
C LEU A 292 -10.42 2.91 -3.20
N CYS A 293 -9.75 3.89 -3.79
CA CYS A 293 -10.09 4.45 -5.11
C CYS A 293 -10.13 3.40 -6.23
N ILE A 294 -9.28 2.35 -6.17
CA ILE A 294 -9.23 1.29 -7.19
C ILE A 294 -10.55 0.50 -7.26
N HIS A 295 -11.30 0.42 -6.16
CA HIS A 295 -12.59 -0.27 -6.06
C HIS A 295 -13.79 0.66 -5.85
N ALA A 296 -13.56 1.98 -5.80
CA ALA A 296 -14.63 2.96 -5.77
C ALA A 296 -15.26 3.18 -7.16
N PRO A 297 -16.50 3.66 -7.25
CA PRO A 297 -17.14 3.98 -8.54
C PRO A 297 -16.39 5.03 -9.36
N THR A 298 -15.80 6.03 -8.68
CA THR A 298 -14.97 7.09 -9.26
C THR A 298 -13.60 7.11 -8.60
N CYS A 299 -12.65 7.82 -9.18
CA CYS A 299 -11.34 8.07 -8.56
C CYS A 299 -11.02 9.58 -8.55
N GLY A 300 -9.73 9.98 -8.49
CA GLY A 300 -9.32 11.38 -8.47
C GLY A 300 -9.12 11.97 -7.08
N TYR A 301 -9.09 11.13 -6.04
CA TYR A 301 -8.84 11.56 -4.66
C TYR A 301 -7.43 11.22 -4.16
N GLY A 302 -6.57 10.67 -5.02
CA GLY A 302 -5.18 10.31 -4.74
C GLY A 302 -4.19 11.03 -5.65
N PRO A 303 -4.07 12.39 -5.57
CA PRO A 303 -3.12 13.13 -6.39
C PRO A 303 -1.69 12.88 -5.92
N ALA A 304 -0.72 13.10 -6.81
CA ALA A 304 0.69 13.04 -6.51
C ALA A 304 1.34 14.42 -6.61
N LEU A 305 2.11 14.79 -5.59
CA LEU A 305 2.89 16.03 -5.55
C LEU A 305 4.38 15.71 -5.72
N GLU A 306 4.96 16.22 -6.78
CA GLU A 306 6.40 16.08 -7.05
C GLU A 306 7.24 17.09 -6.24
N SER A 307 8.55 16.85 -6.13
CA SER A 307 9.49 17.64 -5.34
C SER A 307 9.55 19.14 -5.72
N ASN A 308 9.22 19.47 -6.96
CA ASN A 308 9.18 20.85 -7.48
C ASN A 308 7.83 21.57 -7.29
N GLY A 309 6.84 20.89 -6.71
CA GLY A 309 5.50 21.42 -6.49
C GLY A 309 4.51 21.15 -7.61
N ASP A 310 4.84 20.37 -8.62
CA ASP A 310 3.92 19.93 -9.66
C ASP A 310 2.94 18.90 -9.09
N LEU A 311 1.65 19.11 -9.34
CA LEU A 311 0.57 18.22 -8.91
C LEU A 311 0.00 17.44 -10.09
N TYR A 312 -0.01 16.14 -9.97
CA TYR A 312 -0.60 15.21 -10.95
C TYR A 312 -1.92 14.64 -10.44
N ALA A 313 -2.82 14.33 -11.36
CA ALA A 313 -4.17 13.83 -11.06
C ALA A 313 -4.18 12.54 -10.21
N CYS A 314 -3.16 11.71 -10.34
CA CYS A 314 -3.03 10.45 -9.61
C CYS A 314 -1.57 9.98 -9.59
N ASP A 315 -1.17 9.27 -8.54
CA ASP A 315 0.16 8.69 -8.39
C ASP A 315 0.53 7.70 -9.51
N HIS A 316 -0.44 6.93 -10.00
CA HIS A 316 -0.23 6.03 -11.13
C HIS A 316 -0.08 6.75 -12.48
N PHE A 317 -0.45 8.02 -12.57
CA PHE A 317 -0.49 8.80 -13.81
C PHE A 317 0.38 10.05 -13.73
N VAL A 318 1.62 9.90 -13.24
CA VAL A 318 2.64 10.96 -13.28
C VAL A 318 3.20 11.04 -14.71
N GLU A 319 2.43 11.70 -15.56
CA GLU A 319 2.68 11.88 -17.00
C GLU A 319 2.24 13.29 -17.41
N PRO A 320 2.88 13.94 -18.39
CA PRO A 320 2.59 15.33 -18.75
C PRO A 320 1.11 15.63 -19.00
N ARG A 321 0.38 14.69 -19.59
CA ARG A 321 -1.07 14.83 -19.91
C ARG A 321 -1.97 14.85 -18.67
N PHE A 322 -1.47 14.45 -17.51
CA PHE A 322 -2.22 14.41 -16.25
C PHE A 322 -1.70 15.42 -15.22
N LEU A 323 -0.85 16.35 -15.64
CA LEU A 323 -0.39 17.47 -14.83
C LEU A 323 -1.55 18.46 -14.64
N LEU A 324 -1.95 18.68 -13.38
CA LEU A 324 -3.00 19.65 -13.03
C LEU A 324 -2.46 21.07 -12.91
N GLY A 325 -1.21 21.21 -12.49
CA GLY A 325 -0.55 22.49 -12.28
C GLY A 325 0.52 22.43 -11.21
N ASN A 326 0.94 23.60 -10.71
CA ASN A 326 1.99 23.71 -9.71
C ASN A 326 1.48 24.53 -8.49
N ILE A 327 1.71 24.01 -7.27
CA ILE A 327 1.20 24.60 -6.02
C ILE A 327 1.77 25.99 -5.70
N HIS A 328 2.86 26.40 -6.33
CA HIS A 328 3.39 27.76 -6.22
C HIS A 328 2.65 28.80 -7.07
N ARG A 329 1.84 28.33 -8.04
CA ARG A 329 1.07 29.19 -8.96
C ARG A 329 -0.41 29.16 -8.67
N THR A 330 -0.94 27.98 -8.37
CA THR A 330 -2.36 27.74 -8.12
C THR A 330 -2.51 26.98 -6.81
N HIS A 331 -3.44 27.39 -5.96
CA HIS A 331 -3.64 26.74 -4.69
C HIS A 331 -4.09 25.30 -4.87
N LEU A 332 -3.59 24.38 -4.03
CA LEU A 332 -3.89 22.95 -4.07
C LEU A 332 -5.39 22.64 -4.14
N GLN A 333 -6.21 23.37 -3.37
CA GLN A 333 -7.65 23.22 -3.37
C GLN A 333 -8.27 23.53 -4.74
N ASP A 334 -7.80 24.57 -5.45
CA ASP A 334 -8.30 24.96 -6.76
C ASP A 334 -7.91 23.91 -7.82
N LEU A 335 -6.69 23.35 -7.72
CA LEU A 335 -6.26 22.24 -8.57
C LEU A 335 -7.13 20.99 -8.37
N MET A 336 -7.47 20.66 -7.13
CA MET A 336 -8.36 19.54 -6.81
C MET A 336 -9.82 19.79 -7.19
N ALA A 337 -10.26 21.04 -7.28
CA ALA A 337 -11.58 21.44 -7.74
C ALA A 337 -11.68 21.60 -9.27
N SER A 338 -10.58 21.41 -10.01
CA SER A 338 -10.52 21.66 -11.45
C SER A 338 -11.46 20.72 -12.24
N PRO A 339 -11.97 21.16 -13.39
CA PRO A 339 -12.73 20.31 -14.30
C PRO A 339 -11.93 19.08 -14.77
N GLU A 340 -10.62 19.24 -14.96
CA GLU A 340 -9.67 18.20 -15.36
C GLU A 340 -9.62 17.08 -14.31
N GLN A 341 -9.48 17.44 -13.03
CA GLN A 341 -9.46 16.45 -11.94
C GLN A 341 -10.80 15.75 -11.78
N ARG A 342 -11.92 16.48 -11.87
CA ARG A 342 -13.26 15.86 -11.83
C ARG A 342 -13.47 14.93 -13.01
N GLY A 343 -13.12 15.37 -14.22
CA GLY A 343 -13.21 14.55 -15.44
C GLY A 343 -12.36 13.29 -15.34
N PHE A 344 -11.14 13.39 -14.84
CA PHE A 344 -10.28 12.24 -14.58
C PHE A 344 -10.96 11.22 -13.64
N GLY A 345 -11.55 11.69 -12.55
CA GLY A 345 -12.22 10.82 -11.59
C GLY A 345 -13.49 10.16 -12.14
N GLN A 346 -14.34 10.92 -12.83
CA GLN A 346 -15.59 10.44 -13.43
C GLN A 346 -15.37 9.45 -14.58
N ASN A 347 -14.31 9.66 -15.36
CA ASN A 347 -13.96 8.80 -16.48
C ASN A 347 -13.83 7.32 -16.06
N LYS A 348 -13.44 7.04 -14.82
CA LYS A 348 -13.40 5.67 -14.29
C LYS A 348 -14.75 4.96 -14.36
N ARG A 349 -15.84 5.65 -14.03
CA ARG A 349 -17.21 5.12 -14.07
C ARG A 349 -17.75 5.10 -15.50
N ASP A 350 -17.50 6.19 -16.23
CA ASP A 350 -18.16 6.46 -17.50
C ASP A 350 -17.59 5.64 -18.67
N THR A 351 -16.39 5.06 -18.49
CA THR A 351 -15.73 4.20 -19.49
C THR A 351 -15.76 2.71 -19.15
N LEU A 352 -16.68 2.27 -18.29
CA LEU A 352 -16.87 0.84 -18.03
C LEU A 352 -17.38 0.10 -19.27
N THR A 353 -16.76 -1.04 -19.58
CA THR A 353 -17.20 -1.93 -20.65
C THR A 353 -18.59 -2.53 -20.36
N THR A 354 -19.30 -3.00 -21.38
CA THR A 354 -20.59 -3.71 -21.22
C THR A 354 -20.46 -4.89 -20.27
N GLN A 355 -19.37 -5.66 -20.38
CA GLN A 355 -19.04 -6.75 -19.46
C GLN A 355 -18.99 -6.26 -18.00
N CYS A 356 -18.33 -5.13 -17.71
CA CYS A 356 -18.26 -4.57 -16.37
C CYS A 356 -19.62 -4.08 -15.86
N GLN A 357 -20.42 -3.48 -16.73
CA GLN A 357 -21.74 -2.96 -16.38
C GLN A 357 -22.71 -4.07 -15.95
N GLN A 358 -22.61 -5.25 -16.55
CA GLN A 358 -23.44 -6.43 -16.27
C GLN A 358 -22.83 -7.37 -15.22
N CYS A 359 -21.61 -7.09 -14.73
CA CYS A 359 -20.87 -7.99 -13.85
C CYS A 359 -21.47 -8.09 -12.44
N ALA A 360 -21.65 -9.32 -11.95
CA ALA A 360 -22.21 -9.60 -10.64
C ALA A 360 -21.32 -9.13 -9.44
N VAL A 361 -20.02 -8.89 -9.68
CA VAL A 361 -19.10 -8.35 -8.68
C VAL A 361 -18.83 -6.86 -8.85
N ARG A 362 -19.51 -6.20 -9.80
CA ARG A 362 -19.35 -4.76 -10.04
C ARG A 362 -19.44 -3.91 -8.78
N PRO A 363 -20.38 -4.12 -7.85
CA PRO A 363 -20.48 -3.28 -6.64
C PRO A 363 -19.23 -3.30 -5.75
N LEU A 364 -18.40 -4.33 -5.86
CA LEU A 364 -17.16 -4.50 -5.11
C LEU A 364 -15.92 -4.11 -5.93
N CYS A 365 -15.96 -4.29 -7.25
CA CYS A 365 -14.82 -4.13 -8.15
C CYS A 365 -14.78 -2.75 -8.84
N ASN A 366 -15.94 -2.27 -9.31
CA ASN A 366 -16.07 -1.05 -10.12
C ASN A 366 -15.07 -0.93 -11.28
N GLY A 367 -14.71 -2.10 -11.87
CA GLY A 367 -13.76 -2.19 -13.00
C GLY A 367 -12.30 -2.00 -12.63
N GLY A 368 -11.93 -1.99 -11.35
CA GLY A 368 -10.56 -1.84 -10.89
C GLY A 368 -9.90 -0.51 -11.27
N CYS A 369 -8.57 -0.43 -11.17
CA CYS A 369 -7.82 0.79 -11.51
C CYS A 369 -7.85 1.08 -13.02
N PRO A 370 -8.09 2.33 -13.45
CA PRO A 370 -8.00 2.70 -14.87
C PRO A 370 -6.64 2.44 -15.51
N LYS A 371 -5.54 2.46 -14.76
CA LYS A 371 -4.20 2.15 -15.28
C LYS A 371 -4.11 0.75 -15.91
N ASP A 372 -4.93 -0.19 -15.41
CA ASP A 372 -4.92 -1.58 -15.84
C ASP A 372 -6.00 -1.89 -16.90
N ARG A 373 -6.74 -0.87 -17.39
CA ARG A 373 -7.81 -1.01 -18.38
C ARG A 373 -7.30 -0.86 -19.80
N PHE A 374 -6.80 -1.94 -20.39
CA PHE A 374 -6.19 -1.88 -21.73
C PHE A 374 -6.41 -3.13 -22.59
N VAL A 375 -7.14 -4.11 -22.08
CA VAL A 375 -7.48 -5.30 -22.87
C VAL A 375 -8.91 -5.20 -23.41
N LEU A 376 -9.28 -6.12 -24.31
CA LEU A 376 -10.63 -6.23 -24.79
C LEU A 376 -11.51 -7.04 -23.82
N SER A 377 -12.76 -6.64 -23.67
CA SER A 377 -13.77 -7.42 -22.95
C SER A 377 -14.16 -8.69 -23.75
N ARG A 378 -14.92 -9.57 -23.14
CA ARG A 378 -15.52 -10.74 -23.84
C ARG A 378 -16.42 -10.32 -25.00
N ASP A 379 -17.01 -9.14 -24.90
CA ASP A 379 -17.93 -8.56 -25.91
C ASP A 379 -17.17 -7.72 -26.95
N GLY A 380 -15.85 -7.65 -26.87
CA GLY A 380 -14.99 -6.88 -27.79
C GLY A 380 -14.82 -5.40 -27.42
N ASP A 381 -15.40 -4.91 -26.34
CA ASP A 381 -15.22 -3.52 -25.89
C ASP A 381 -13.77 -3.27 -25.46
N PRO A 382 -13.13 -2.17 -25.87
CA PRO A 382 -11.82 -1.78 -25.39
C PRO A 382 -11.88 -1.24 -23.95
N GLY A 383 -10.78 -1.34 -23.22
CA GLY A 383 -10.68 -0.77 -21.87
C GLY A 383 -11.18 -1.69 -20.76
N GLN A 384 -11.23 -3.00 -21.00
CA GLN A 384 -11.41 -3.97 -19.94
C GLN A 384 -10.15 -4.03 -19.08
N ASN A 385 -10.32 -4.21 -17.75
CA ASN A 385 -9.21 -4.34 -16.84
C ASN A 385 -8.44 -5.65 -17.07
N TYR A 386 -7.13 -5.58 -17.19
CA TYR A 386 -6.25 -6.74 -17.36
C TYR A 386 -6.41 -7.76 -16.22
N LEU A 387 -6.63 -7.30 -15.00
CA LEU A 387 -6.79 -8.16 -13.82
C LEU A 387 -8.24 -8.68 -13.64
N CYS A 388 -9.12 -8.47 -14.62
CA CYS A 388 -10.56 -8.74 -14.48
C CYS A 388 -10.86 -10.17 -14.03
N SER A 389 -10.27 -11.20 -14.67
CA SER A 389 -10.53 -12.61 -14.31
C SER A 389 -10.11 -12.94 -12.88
N GLY A 390 -8.99 -12.39 -12.43
CA GLY A 390 -8.50 -12.57 -11.05
C GLY A 390 -9.36 -11.85 -10.03
N LEU A 391 -9.78 -10.62 -10.30
CA LEU A 391 -10.68 -9.87 -9.42
C LEU A 391 -12.06 -10.52 -9.33
N GLU A 392 -12.62 -10.99 -10.45
CA GLU A 392 -13.89 -11.73 -10.47
C GLU A 392 -13.78 -13.02 -9.65
N LEU A 393 -12.70 -13.77 -9.82
CA LEU A 393 -12.39 -14.97 -9.02
C LEU A 393 -12.37 -14.64 -7.52
N PHE A 394 -11.59 -13.65 -7.12
CA PHE A 394 -11.42 -13.25 -5.72
C PHE A 394 -12.75 -12.82 -5.09
N PHE A 395 -13.45 -11.85 -5.68
CA PHE A 395 -14.71 -11.34 -5.12
C PHE A 395 -15.82 -12.40 -5.10
N THR A 396 -15.86 -13.29 -6.09
CA THR A 396 -16.83 -14.38 -6.11
C THR A 396 -16.52 -15.40 -5.02
N HIS A 397 -15.25 -15.76 -4.86
CA HIS A 397 -14.81 -16.74 -3.88
C HIS A 397 -15.04 -16.27 -2.45
N THR A 398 -14.71 -15.02 -2.15
CA THR A 398 -14.79 -14.46 -0.78
C THR A 398 -16.22 -14.12 -0.34
N ARG A 399 -17.15 -13.98 -1.31
CA ARG A 399 -18.54 -13.53 -1.07
C ARG A 399 -19.27 -14.28 0.06
N PRO A 400 -19.23 -15.62 0.17
CA PRO A 400 -19.96 -16.32 1.23
C PRO A 400 -19.48 -15.93 2.63
N ALA A 401 -18.18 -15.90 2.87
CA ALA A 401 -17.60 -15.52 4.15
C ALA A 401 -17.82 -14.04 4.46
N MET A 402 -17.61 -13.16 3.47
CA MET A 402 -17.87 -11.71 3.61
C MET A 402 -19.32 -11.42 4.00
N ARG A 403 -20.30 -12.08 3.36
CA ARG A 403 -21.72 -11.92 3.71
C ARG A 403 -22.02 -12.37 5.14
N ARG A 404 -21.39 -13.44 5.62
CA ARG A 404 -21.54 -13.89 7.02
C ARG A 404 -20.98 -12.85 7.99
N MET A 405 -19.82 -12.27 7.70
CA MET A 405 -19.24 -11.19 8.51
C MET A 405 -20.16 -9.97 8.54
N VAL A 406 -20.75 -9.58 7.40
CA VAL A 406 -21.74 -8.49 7.33
C VAL A 406 -22.95 -8.79 8.20
N GLN A 407 -23.52 -10.02 8.16
CA GLN A 407 -24.64 -10.42 8.99
C GLN A 407 -24.31 -10.33 10.48
N LEU A 408 -23.13 -10.82 10.89
CA LEU A 408 -22.67 -10.71 12.28
C LEU A 408 -22.57 -9.25 12.73
N LEU A 409 -21.93 -8.40 11.92
CA LEU A 409 -21.82 -6.96 12.22
C LEU A 409 -23.18 -6.27 12.32
N GLN A 410 -24.14 -6.59 11.46
CA GLN A 410 -25.51 -6.06 11.51
C GLN A 410 -26.27 -6.51 12.77
N GLN A 411 -25.90 -7.66 13.34
CA GLN A 411 -26.43 -8.19 14.59
C GLN A 411 -25.68 -7.69 15.84
N GLY A 412 -24.67 -6.82 15.65
CA GLY A 412 -23.83 -6.31 16.74
C GLY A 412 -22.76 -7.29 17.24
N GLY A 413 -22.55 -8.41 16.52
CA GLY A 413 -21.51 -9.39 16.83
C GLY A 413 -20.19 -9.08 16.11
N PRO A 414 -19.07 -9.63 16.59
CA PRO A 414 -17.76 -9.42 15.95
C PRO A 414 -17.64 -10.27 14.68
N PRO A 415 -17.01 -9.73 13.60
CA PRO A 415 -16.82 -10.46 12.35
C PRO A 415 -15.93 -11.71 12.52
N SER A 416 -15.08 -11.75 13.56
CA SER A 416 -14.23 -12.88 13.91
C SER A 416 -14.99 -14.17 14.23
N ASP A 417 -16.27 -14.12 14.59
CA ASP A 417 -17.06 -15.32 14.86
C ASP A 417 -17.24 -16.20 13.62
N VAL A 418 -17.02 -15.64 12.41
CA VAL A 418 -16.96 -16.41 11.17
C VAL A 418 -15.89 -17.51 11.22
N MET A 419 -14.77 -17.28 11.92
CA MET A 419 -13.69 -18.29 12.06
C MET A 419 -14.21 -19.58 12.68
N ALA A 420 -15.03 -19.50 13.73
CA ALA A 420 -15.63 -20.67 14.36
C ALA A 420 -16.59 -21.42 13.43
N LEU A 421 -17.38 -20.69 12.63
CA LEU A 421 -18.29 -21.29 11.64
C LEU A 421 -17.52 -22.03 10.55
N ILE A 422 -16.45 -21.42 10.01
CA ILE A 422 -15.60 -22.03 8.99
C ILE A 422 -14.90 -23.27 9.55
N LYS A 423 -14.38 -23.21 10.77
CA LYS A 423 -13.75 -24.35 11.44
C LYS A 423 -14.72 -25.53 11.61
N ALA A 424 -15.98 -25.26 11.96
CA ALA A 424 -17.01 -26.30 12.03
C ALA A 424 -17.34 -26.92 10.66
N GLU A 425 -17.36 -26.12 9.60
CA GLU A 425 -17.55 -26.61 8.23
C GLU A 425 -16.36 -27.43 7.73
N ASP A 426 -15.14 -27.01 8.01
CA ASP A 426 -13.92 -27.74 7.67
C ASP A 426 -13.86 -29.09 8.40
N GLY A 427 -14.29 -29.16 9.66
CA GLY A 427 -14.40 -30.40 10.42
C GLY A 427 -15.37 -31.42 9.78
N LYS A 428 -16.42 -30.94 9.13
CA LYS A 428 -17.40 -31.78 8.41
C LYS A 428 -16.93 -32.19 7.00
N ARG A 429 -15.97 -31.44 6.42
CA ARG A 429 -15.56 -31.60 5.03
C ARG A 429 -14.81 -32.89 4.73
N GLY A 430 -14.07 -33.40 5.65
CA GLY A 430 -13.15 -34.52 5.45
C GLY A 430 -11.80 -34.07 4.80
N PRO A 431 -10.70 -34.61 5.32
CA PRO A 431 -9.35 -34.09 5.00
C PRO A 431 -8.91 -34.30 3.54
N TYR A 432 -9.50 -35.25 2.85
CA TYR A 432 -9.12 -35.62 1.48
C TYR A 432 -10.05 -35.03 0.39
N LYS A 433 -11.08 -34.29 0.75
CA LYS A 433 -11.92 -33.58 -0.21
C LYS A 433 -11.15 -32.40 -0.86
N PRO A 434 -11.54 -31.92 -2.05
CA PRO A 434 -10.94 -30.75 -2.68
C PRO A 434 -10.96 -29.55 -1.72
N CYS A 435 -9.87 -28.78 -1.74
CA CYS A 435 -9.78 -27.56 -0.95
C CYS A 435 -10.74 -26.50 -1.49
N PRO A 436 -11.43 -25.73 -0.62
CA PRO A 436 -12.36 -24.68 -1.05
C PRO A 436 -11.66 -23.55 -1.84
N CYS A 437 -10.35 -23.36 -1.72
CA CYS A 437 -9.61 -22.37 -2.48
C CYS A 437 -9.60 -22.61 -4.01
N GLY A 438 -10.11 -23.73 -4.50
CA GLY A 438 -10.14 -24.05 -5.93
C GLY A 438 -8.81 -24.47 -6.53
N SER A 439 -7.77 -24.72 -5.71
CA SER A 439 -6.44 -25.15 -6.17
C SER A 439 -6.39 -26.57 -6.74
N GLY A 440 -7.49 -27.34 -6.65
CA GLY A 440 -7.52 -28.76 -6.99
C GLY A 440 -6.82 -29.68 -5.97
N ARG A 441 -6.09 -29.14 -5.00
CA ARG A 441 -5.42 -29.94 -3.96
C ARG A 441 -6.43 -30.43 -2.92
N LYS A 442 -6.12 -31.57 -2.27
CA LYS A 442 -6.89 -32.05 -1.12
C LYS A 442 -6.75 -31.08 0.05
N PHE A 443 -7.83 -30.83 0.80
CA PHE A 443 -7.88 -29.84 1.89
C PHE A 443 -6.72 -30.00 2.89
N ARG A 444 -6.47 -31.24 3.35
CA ARG A 444 -5.40 -31.56 4.31
C ARG A 444 -4.02 -31.06 3.88
N PHE A 445 -3.73 -31.10 2.58
CA PHE A 445 -2.42 -30.73 1.99
C PHE A 445 -2.42 -29.32 1.41
N CYS A 446 -3.49 -28.57 1.58
CA CYS A 446 -3.63 -27.20 1.09
C CYS A 446 -3.83 -26.21 2.25
N HIS A 447 -5.00 -26.13 2.84
CA HIS A 447 -5.33 -25.26 3.97
C HIS A 447 -5.69 -26.03 5.26
N GLY A 448 -5.51 -27.34 5.27
CA GLY A 448 -5.67 -28.17 6.47
C GLY A 448 -4.34 -28.43 7.20
N ASP A 449 -4.40 -29.28 8.23
CA ASP A 449 -3.33 -29.51 9.23
C ASP A 449 -1.98 -29.97 8.69
N ARG A 450 -1.90 -30.48 7.45
CA ARG A 450 -0.65 -30.94 6.79
C ARG A 450 -0.33 -30.10 5.54
N ALA A 451 -0.65 -28.82 5.58
CA ALA A 451 -0.18 -27.92 4.55
C ALA A 451 1.35 -27.93 4.45
N PRO A 452 1.94 -27.98 3.24
CA PRO A 452 3.39 -28.02 3.11
C PRO A 452 4.04 -26.80 3.76
N ALA A 453 5.20 -27.05 4.37
CA ALA A 453 6.08 -25.98 4.87
C ALA A 453 6.55 -25.09 3.69
N SER A 454 7.05 -23.92 4.01
CA SER A 454 7.69 -23.03 3.03
C SER A 454 8.82 -23.78 2.32
N PRO A 455 8.90 -23.75 0.96
CA PRO A 455 10.06 -24.25 0.24
C PRO A 455 11.26 -23.30 0.34
N PHE A 456 11.06 -22.11 0.91
CA PHE A 456 12.10 -21.09 1.07
C PHE A 456 12.77 -21.25 2.43
N SER A 457 14.04 -20.87 2.51
CA SER A 457 14.82 -20.84 3.74
C SER A 457 14.10 -19.96 4.77
N GLY A 458 13.81 -20.54 5.94
CA GLY A 458 13.32 -19.77 7.10
C GLY A 458 14.34 -18.72 7.54
N PRO A 459 13.96 -17.74 8.37
CA PRO A 459 14.89 -16.75 8.85
C PRO A 459 16.03 -17.43 9.57
N GLN A 460 17.25 -17.11 9.20
CA GLN A 460 18.39 -17.29 10.11
C GLN A 460 18.06 -16.44 11.34
N ALA A 461 18.06 -17.08 12.52
CA ALA A 461 17.78 -16.38 13.76
C ALA A 461 18.65 -15.12 13.83
N TRP A 462 17.99 -13.94 13.75
CA TRP A 462 18.63 -12.64 13.91
C TRP A 462 18.93 -12.46 15.41
N THR A 463 19.82 -13.30 15.92
CA THR A 463 20.37 -13.14 17.27
C THR A 463 21.39 -12.01 17.21
N ASN A 464 21.16 -11.01 18.05
CA ASN A 464 22.08 -9.90 18.32
C ASN A 464 23.51 -10.40 18.47
N THR A 465 24.34 -10.25 17.45
CA THR A 465 25.77 -10.24 17.59
C THR A 465 26.25 -8.79 17.68
N THR A 466 25.98 -8.16 18.80
CA THR A 466 26.86 -7.11 19.27
C THR A 466 28.11 -7.84 19.85
N GLN A 467 29.19 -7.83 19.09
CA GLN A 467 30.52 -8.01 19.68
C GLN A 467 30.82 -6.79 20.56
N ASP A 468 30.51 -6.92 21.83
CA ASP A 468 31.19 -6.15 22.86
C ASP A 468 31.70 -7.15 23.89
N GLY A 469 33.03 -7.17 23.99
CA GLY A 469 33.75 -7.99 24.94
C GLY A 469 33.55 -7.48 26.36
N GLY A 470 33.13 -8.37 27.25
CA GLY A 470 33.04 -8.09 28.67
C GLY A 470 32.43 -9.28 29.40
N ALA A 471 33.28 -10.17 29.88
CA ALA A 471 32.91 -11.26 30.77
C ALA A 471 32.39 -10.72 32.10
N MET A 472 31.15 -11.11 32.50
CA MET A 472 30.84 -11.21 33.93
C MET A 472 29.76 -12.29 34.20
N SER A 473 30.10 -13.04 35.20
CA SER A 473 29.64 -14.23 35.88
C SER A 473 28.13 -14.43 36.03
N ARG A 474 27.78 -15.71 35.96
CA ARG A 474 26.51 -16.32 36.38
C ARG A 474 26.11 -16.00 37.82
N GLN A 475 24.86 -15.64 38.05
CA GLN A 475 24.18 -16.09 39.30
C GLN A 475 22.69 -16.40 38.95
N THR A 476 22.34 -17.60 39.39
CA THR A 476 21.03 -18.23 39.39
C THR A 476 20.11 -17.64 40.45
N GLY A 477 18.84 -17.50 40.19
CA GLY A 477 17.84 -17.28 41.23
C GLY A 477 16.46 -16.91 40.69
N LEU A 478 15.58 -17.90 40.50
CA LEU A 478 14.13 -17.71 40.48
C LEU A 478 13.61 -17.41 41.88
N PRO A 479 12.54 -16.62 42.01
CA PRO A 479 11.38 -17.15 42.72
C PRO A 479 10.05 -16.93 41.98
N THR A 480 9.22 -17.94 42.12
CA THR A 480 7.79 -18.01 41.83
C THR A 480 6.98 -17.25 42.87
N ASP A 481 5.97 -16.49 42.43
CA ASP A 481 4.59 -16.32 42.90
C ASP A 481 4.02 -15.02 42.35
N GLY A 482 2.95 -15.00 41.62
CA GLY A 482 1.60 -15.36 41.89
C GLY A 482 0.75 -14.11 42.11
N ARG A 483 0.09 -13.60 41.07
CA ARG A 483 -1.29 -13.14 41.00
C ARG A 483 -1.55 -12.18 39.84
N LEU A 484 -2.42 -12.64 38.99
CA LEU A 484 -3.02 -11.93 37.87
C LEU A 484 -3.91 -10.78 38.36
N GLY A 485 -3.56 -9.57 37.91
CA GLY A 485 -4.48 -8.46 37.85
C GLY A 485 -4.77 -8.14 36.39
N ALA A 486 -5.98 -8.33 35.92
CA ALA A 486 -6.41 -8.00 34.57
C ALA A 486 -6.37 -6.47 34.38
N PRO A 487 -5.85 -5.96 33.28
CA PRO A 487 -6.08 -4.57 32.91
C PRO A 487 -7.43 -4.44 32.20
N ALA A 488 -8.14 -3.39 32.60
CA ALA A 488 -9.43 -2.99 32.08
C ALA A 488 -9.39 -2.64 30.58
N GLY A 489 -10.45 -3.09 29.91
CA GLY A 489 -11.06 -2.64 28.68
C GLY A 489 -10.28 -1.72 27.74
N ASP A 490 -9.65 -2.32 26.73
CA ASP A 490 -9.29 -1.59 25.53
C ASP A 490 -10.53 -1.51 24.62
N LYS A 491 -11.04 -0.29 24.45
CA LYS A 491 -12.18 -0.01 23.57
C LYS A 491 -11.79 -0.41 22.16
N ALA A 492 -12.54 -1.32 21.59
CA ALA A 492 -12.47 -1.64 20.16
C ALA A 492 -12.48 -0.34 19.35
N ARG A 493 -11.35 -0.01 18.75
CA ARG A 493 -11.28 1.05 17.74
C ARG A 493 -12.16 0.61 16.57
N HIS A 494 -13.09 1.46 16.17
CA HIS A 494 -13.98 1.19 15.05
C HIS A 494 -13.14 0.93 13.79
N LEU A 495 -13.54 -0.06 13.00
CA LEU A 495 -12.95 -0.46 11.71
C LEU A 495 -12.82 0.68 10.68
N GLY A 496 -13.45 1.84 10.92
CA GLY A 496 -13.41 3.02 10.06
C GLY A 496 -12.17 3.90 10.18
N ASP A 497 -11.40 3.81 11.26
CA ASP A 497 -10.35 4.81 11.52
C ASP A 497 -9.00 4.51 10.84
N ASN A 498 -8.82 3.31 10.27
CA ASN A 498 -7.55 2.88 9.68
C ASN A 498 -7.58 2.63 8.15
N ALA A 499 -8.74 2.76 7.50
CA ALA A 499 -8.85 2.46 6.07
C ALA A 499 -8.38 3.60 5.14
N ASP A 500 -8.25 4.82 5.67
CA ASP A 500 -7.78 6.00 4.91
C ASP A 500 -6.25 6.05 4.75
N PHE A 501 -5.53 5.08 5.29
CA PHE A 501 -4.07 5.11 5.33
C PHE A 501 -3.37 4.73 4.02
N PHE A 502 -4.12 4.19 3.02
CA PHE A 502 -3.44 3.54 1.91
C PHE A 502 -4.14 3.75 0.57
N ASN A 503 -3.64 4.67 -0.20
CA ASN A 503 -3.74 4.69 -1.67
C ASN A 503 -2.37 4.54 -2.31
#